data_384c7e6366f201ebb39a80f0260b93e6
#
_entry.id   384c7e6366f201ebb39a80f0260b93e6
#
_cell.length_a   1.000
_cell.length_b   1.000
_cell.length_c   1.000
_cell.angle_alpha   90.00
_cell.angle_beta   90.00
_cell.angle_gamma   90.00
#
_symmetry.space_group_name_H-M   'P 1'
#
loop_
_entity.id
_entity.type
_entity.pdbx_description
1 polymer ?
#
loop_
_entity_poly.entity_id
_entity_poly.type
_entity_poly.pdbx_seq_one_letter_code
_entity_poly.pdbx_strand_id
1 'polypeptide(L)'
;MMVRLARLAMAGMLLIAPAMAQTTFTPREESPEEFAAGAGRDETFYACTACHGFRLVAQQGLTRVQWEDSINLMIRRHNMPPLDDKDRATVLGYLEAAYPPRPPAGRGNWQNPFAK
;
A
#
# COMPACT_ATOMS: atom_id res chain seq x y z
N MET A 1 7.55 51.98 -50.05
CA MET A 1 6.61 51.96 -48.90
C MET A 1 5.84 50.64 -48.86
N MET A 2 6.46 49.48 -49.12
CA MET A 2 5.81 48.16 -49.24
C MET A 2 6.58 47.01 -48.56
N VAL A 3 7.29 47.25 -47.48
CA VAL A 3 8.10 46.20 -46.82
C VAL A 3 7.80 46.05 -45.31
N ARG A 4 6.74 46.69 -44.80
CA ARG A 4 6.42 46.67 -43.36
C ARG A 4 5.19 45.88 -42.90
N LEU A 5 4.54 45.19 -43.84
CA LEU A 5 3.27 44.46 -43.54
C LEU A 5 3.41 42.93 -43.42
N ALA A 6 4.61 42.37 -43.60
CA ALA A 6 4.85 40.93 -43.59
C ALA A 6 5.36 40.36 -42.25
N ARG A 7 5.37 41.12 -41.14
CA ARG A 7 5.97 40.66 -39.87
C ARG A 7 4.97 40.40 -38.71
N LEU A 8 3.69 40.45 -38.93
CA LEU A 8 2.67 40.32 -37.91
C LEU A 8 1.81 39.03 -37.98
N ALA A 9 2.14 38.08 -38.81
CA ALA A 9 1.35 36.85 -39.01
C ALA A 9 1.96 35.57 -38.40
N MET A 10 2.97 35.67 -37.52
CA MET A 10 3.70 34.51 -37.00
C MET A 10 3.78 34.43 -35.48
N ALA A 11 2.77 34.95 -34.80
CA ALA A 11 2.68 34.89 -33.31
C ALA A 11 1.31 34.38 -32.91
N GLY A 12 1.00 33.13 -33.16
CA GLY A 12 -0.31 32.59 -32.78
C GLY A 12 -0.48 31.08 -32.81
N MET A 13 0.60 30.33 -32.92
CA MET A 13 0.52 28.89 -32.79
C MET A 13 0.69 28.50 -31.32
N LEU A 14 -0.38 28.75 -30.54
CA LEU A 14 -0.51 28.22 -29.21
C LEU A 14 -0.51 26.67 -29.35
N LEU A 15 0.54 26.04 -28.82
CA LEU A 15 0.60 24.59 -28.62
C LEU A 15 -0.50 24.22 -27.64
N ILE A 16 -1.64 23.76 -28.14
CA ILE A 16 -2.63 23.05 -27.34
C ILE A 16 -2.03 21.68 -27.05
N ALA A 17 -1.30 21.59 -25.93
CA ALA A 17 -0.89 20.29 -25.41
C ALA A 17 -2.16 19.49 -25.07
N PRO A 18 -2.31 18.24 -25.59
CA PRO A 18 -3.41 17.41 -25.17
C PRO A 18 -3.31 17.22 -23.65
N ALA A 19 -4.33 17.63 -22.92
CA ALA A 19 -4.46 17.31 -21.50
C ALA A 19 -4.51 15.78 -21.42
N MET A 20 -3.40 15.17 -21.00
CA MET A 20 -3.37 13.76 -20.69
C MET A 20 -4.42 13.53 -19.61
N ALA A 21 -5.49 12.81 -19.97
CA ALA A 21 -6.50 12.39 -19.00
C ALA A 21 -5.78 11.58 -17.92
N GLN A 22 -5.62 12.17 -16.75
CA GLN A 22 -5.13 11.45 -15.59
C GLN A 22 -6.21 10.43 -15.25
N THR A 23 -5.89 9.15 -15.44
CA THR A 23 -6.73 8.08 -14.95
C THR A 23 -6.79 8.21 -13.44
N THR A 24 -7.94 8.63 -12.92
CA THR A 24 -8.17 8.67 -11.48
C THR A 24 -8.03 7.24 -10.96
N PHE A 25 -7.02 7.02 -10.14
CA PHE A 25 -6.88 5.77 -9.42
C PHE A 25 -8.06 5.65 -8.45
N THR A 26 -8.95 4.70 -8.70
CA THR A 26 -10.01 4.34 -7.76
C THR A 26 -9.48 3.18 -6.90
N PRO A 27 -9.24 3.38 -5.60
CA PRO A 27 -8.85 2.28 -4.73
C PRO A 27 -9.89 1.17 -4.80
N ARG A 28 -9.45 -0.08 -4.92
CA ARG A 28 -10.36 -1.22 -4.85
C ARG A 28 -10.87 -1.33 -3.42
N GLU A 29 -12.18 -1.38 -3.24
CA GLU A 29 -12.78 -1.78 -1.97
C GLU A 29 -12.37 -3.22 -1.66
N GLU A 30 -11.93 -3.44 -0.44
CA GLU A 30 -11.61 -4.75 0.10
C GLU A 30 -12.66 -5.14 1.14
N SER A 31 -12.93 -6.44 1.27
CA SER A 31 -13.83 -6.97 2.30
C SER A 31 -13.10 -8.05 3.13
N PRO A 32 -13.51 -8.27 4.38
CA PRO A 32 -12.87 -9.28 5.24
C PRO A 32 -12.85 -10.67 4.61
N GLU A 33 -13.88 -11.03 3.85
CA GLU A 33 -14.05 -12.35 3.23
C GLU A 33 -13.00 -12.67 2.15
N GLU A 34 -12.32 -11.64 1.63
CA GLU A 34 -11.23 -11.81 0.66
C GLU A 34 -9.94 -12.34 1.31
N PHE A 35 -9.87 -12.37 2.64
CA PHE A 35 -8.67 -12.73 3.40
C PHE A 35 -8.84 -14.03 4.16
N ALA A 36 -7.75 -14.56 4.69
CA ALA A 36 -7.71 -15.83 5.37
C ALA A 36 -8.80 -15.93 6.46
N ALA A 37 -9.61 -16.98 6.40
CA ALA A 37 -10.62 -17.22 7.42
C ALA A 37 -9.97 -17.55 8.77
N GLY A 38 -10.56 -17.07 9.87
CA GLY A 38 -10.05 -17.32 11.21
C GLY A 38 -10.73 -16.45 12.25
N ALA A 39 -10.60 -16.83 13.50
CA ALA A 39 -11.09 -16.02 14.61
C ALA A 39 -10.37 -14.67 14.66
N GLY A 40 -11.11 -13.59 14.78
CA GLY A 40 -10.54 -12.22 14.80
C GLY A 40 -10.27 -11.60 13.43
N ARG A 41 -10.68 -12.27 12.32
CA ARG A 41 -10.50 -11.72 10.97
C ARG A 41 -11.15 -10.35 10.80
N ASP A 42 -12.41 -10.25 11.13
CA ASP A 42 -13.20 -9.05 10.88
C ASP A 42 -12.74 -7.91 11.79
N GLU A 43 -12.49 -8.18 13.06
CA GLU A 43 -11.94 -7.21 14.02
C GLU A 43 -10.57 -6.70 13.54
N THR A 44 -9.70 -7.59 13.07
CA THR A 44 -8.39 -7.21 12.55
C THR A 44 -8.49 -6.41 11.27
N PHE A 45 -9.38 -6.82 10.37
CA PHE A 45 -9.62 -6.10 9.12
C PHE A 45 -10.02 -4.65 9.39
N TYR A 46 -11.04 -4.43 10.21
CA TYR A 46 -11.52 -3.08 10.50
C TYR A 46 -10.54 -2.25 11.33
N ALA A 47 -9.75 -2.87 12.21
CA ALA A 47 -8.71 -2.15 12.93
C ALA A 47 -7.58 -1.64 12.01
N CYS A 48 -7.26 -2.36 10.93
CA CYS A 48 -6.15 -2.05 10.04
C CYS A 48 -6.56 -1.19 8.83
N THR A 49 -7.82 -1.25 8.38
CA THR A 49 -8.23 -0.61 7.11
C THR A 49 -8.63 0.85 7.24
N ALA A 50 -8.58 1.43 8.42
CA ALA A 50 -8.86 2.85 8.62
C ALA A 50 -7.91 3.79 7.84
N CYS A 51 -6.71 3.34 7.50
CA CYS A 51 -5.67 4.16 6.88
C CYS A 51 -5.11 3.60 5.57
N HIS A 52 -5.15 2.27 5.37
CA HIS A 52 -4.61 1.60 4.17
C HIS A 52 -5.34 0.28 3.91
N GLY A 53 -5.21 -0.28 2.71
CA GLY A 53 -5.83 -1.57 2.38
C GLY A 53 -5.23 -2.74 3.18
N PHE A 54 -6.06 -3.73 3.50
CA PHE A 54 -5.64 -4.90 4.28
C PHE A 54 -4.67 -5.80 3.51
N ARG A 55 -4.67 -5.75 2.19
CA ARG A 55 -3.71 -6.47 1.34
C ARG A 55 -2.26 -6.16 1.70
N LEU A 56 -1.98 -4.92 2.13
CA LEU A 56 -0.65 -4.53 2.61
C LEU A 56 -0.25 -5.33 3.86
N VAL A 57 -1.19 -5.55 4.78
CA VAL A 57 -0.99 -6.36 5.99
C VAL A 57 -0.81 -7.83 5.61
N ALA A 58 -1.72 -8.37 4.79
CA ALA A 58 -1.73 -9.77 4.37
C ALA A 58 -0.45 -10.22 3.62
N GLN A 59 0.27 -9.28 3.04
CA GLN A 59 1.52 -9.55 2.32
C GLN A 59 2.74 -9.68 3.24
N GLN A 60 2.64 -9.30 4.51
CA GLN A 60 3.80 -9.27 5.41
C GLN A 60 4.23 -10.70 5.77
N GLY A 61 3.76 -11.33 6.73
CA GLY A 61 4.24 -12.63 7.23
C GLY A 61 5.31 -12.44 8.29
N LEU A 62 4.85 -12.18 9.51
CA LEU A 62 5.69 -11.78 10.63
C LEU A 62 5.48 -12.71 11.83
N THR A 63 6.47 -12.78 12.72
CA THR A 63 6.31 -13.40 14.02
C THR A 63 5.36 -12.57 14.89
N ARG A 64 4.82 -13.17 15.95
CA ARG A 64 3.97 -12.44 16.91
C ARG A 64 4.63 -11.17 17.45
N VAL A 65 5.91 -11.25 17.81
CA VAL A 65 6.67 -10.09 18.31
C VAL A 65 6.77 -8.99 17.26
N GLN A 66 7.06 -9.35 16.00
CA GLN A 66 7.13 -8.39 14.90
C GLN A 66 5.77 -7.77 14.58
N TRP A 67 4.68 -8.54 14.68
CA TRP A 67 3.32 -8.00 14.57
C TRP A 67 3.03 -6.99 15.68
N GLU A 68 3.39 -7.30 16.90
CA GLU A 68 3.23 -6.39 18.04
C GLU A 68 4.04 -5.11 17.86
N ASP A 69 5.28 -5.21 17.43
CA ASP A 69 6.14 -4.06 17.11
C ASP A 69 5.54 -3.20 15.99
N SER A 70 4.94 -3.83 14.97
CA SER A 70 4.27 -3.14 13.87
C SER A 70 3.04 -2.37 14.35
N ILE A 71 2.18 -2.97 15.18
CA ILE A 71 1.03 -2.30 15.79
C ILE A 71 1.50 -1.12 16.65
N ASN A 72 2.51 -1.32 17.48
CA ASN A 72 3.08 -0.25 18.30
C ASN A 72 3.66 0.89 17.43
N LEU A 73 4.24 0.59 16.29
CA LEU A 73 4.71 1.59 15.33
C LEU A 73 3.54 2.39 14.75
N MET A 74 2.45 1.72 14.33
CA MET A 74 1.24 2.38 13.82
C MET A 74 0.65 3.34 14.87
N ILE A 75 0.58 2.90 16.12
CA ILE A 75 0.08 3.73 17.21
C ILE A 75 0.98 4.95 17.45
N ARG A 76 2.30 4.75 17.53
CA ARG A 76 3.23 5.84 17.88
C ARG A 76 3.52 6.81 16.74
N ARG A 77 3.49 6.37 15.49
CA ARG A 77 3.95 7.15 14.33
C ARG A 77 2.87 7.48 13.32
N HIS A 78 1.78 6.72 13.30
CA HIS A 78 0.75 6.83 12.28
C HIS A 78 -0.65 7.11 12.84
N ASN A 79 -0.74 7.54 14.09
CA ASN A 79 -1.99 7.92 14.77
C ASN A 79 -3.06 6.81 14.80
N MET A 80 -2.65 5.55 14.77
CA MET A 80 -3.57 4.45 15.01
C MET A 80 -4.10 4.56 16.45
N PRO A 81 -5.42 4.47 16.69
CA PRO A 81 -5.96 4.42 18.04
C PRO A 81 -5.36 3.24 18.83
N PRO A 82 -5.01 3.41 20.10
CA PRO A 82 -4.58 2.30 20.92
C PRO A 82 -5.65 1.22 20.98
N LEU A 83 -5.22 -0.03 20.85
CA LEU A 83 -6.09 -1.19 21.05
C LEU A 83 -6.11 -1.52 22.56
N ASP A 84 -7.29 -1.84 23.09
CA ASP A 84 -7.36 -2.41 24.45
C ASP A 84 -6.76 -3.83 24.47
N ASP A 85 -6.61 -4.42 25.66
CA ASP A 85 -5.95 -5.71 25.82
C ASP A 85 -6.68 -6.84 25.09
N LYS A 86 -8.00 -6.81 25.05
CA LYS A 86 -8.83 -7.81 24.38
C LYS A 86 -8.68 -7.71 22.85
N ASP A 87 -8.83 -6.52 22.33
CA ASP A 87 -8.71 -6.26 20.89
C ASP A 87 -7.29 -6.55 20.41
N ARG A 88 -6.28 -6.15 21.18
CA ARG A 88 -4.88 -6.47 20.92
C ARG A 88 -4.64 -7.97 20.86
N ALA A 89 -5.15 -8.72 21.81
CA ALA A 89 -5.02 -10.18 21.84
C ALA A 89 -5.70 -10.84 20.64
N THR A 90 -6.88 -10.36 20.25
CA THR A 90 -7.64 -10.85 19.10
C THR A 90 -6.89 -10.57 17.80
N VAL A 91 -6.44 -9.35 17.59
CA VAL A 91 -5.69 -8.94 16.39
C VAL A 91 -4.38 -9.71 16.26
N LEU A 92 -3.59 -9.78 17.32
CA LEU A 92 -2.32 -10.53 17.30
C LEU A 92 -2.54 -12.03 17.07
N GLY A 93 -3.57 -12.61 17.68
CA GLY A 93 -3.90 -14.03 17.50
C GLY A 93 -4.26 -14.34 16.04
N TYR A 94 -5.07 -13.50 15.41
CA TYR A 94 -5.40 -13.67 14.00
C TYR A 94 -4.18 -13.49 13.08
N LEU A 95 -3.41 -12.42 13.26
CA LEU A 95 -2.25 -12.12 12.41
C LEU A 95 -1.19 -13.23 12.49
N GLU A 96 -0.90 -13.73 13.70
CA GLU A 96 0.04 -14.82 13.89
C GLU A 96 -0.39 -16.12 13.20
N ALA A 97 -1.69 -16.44 13.28
CA ALA A 97 -2.25 -17.64 12.70
C ALA A 97 -2.39 -17.56 11.17
N ALA A 98 -2.88 -16.43 10.66
CA ALA A 98 -3.21 -16.26 9.25
C ALA A 98 -1.99 -15.86 8.39
N TYR A 99 -1.05 -15.11 8.97
CA TYR A 99 0.11 -14.55 8.26
C TYR A 99 1.43 -14.78 9.03
N PRO A 100 1.80 -16.04 9.26
CA PRO A 100 3.07 -16.37 9.90
C PRO A 100 4.28 -16.02 9.02
N PRO A 101 5.51 -16.00 9.57
CA PRO A 101 6.71 -15.81 8.79
C PRO A 101 6.79 -16.81 7.64
N ARG A 102 7.10 -16.31 6.47
CA ARG A 102 7.35 -17.17 5.31
C ARG A 102 8.78 -17.69 5.36
N PRO A 103 9.00 -18.94 4.98
CA PRO A 103 10.36 -19.42 4.75
C PRO A 103 11.05 -18.47 3.76
N PRO A 104 12.35 -18.18 3.94
CA PRO A 104 13.08 -17.43 2.93
C PRO A 104 12.81 -18.11 1.59
N ALA A 105 12.42 -17.33 0.58
CA ALA A 105 12.36 -17.83 -0.79
C ALA A 105 13.69 -18.53 -1.04
N GLY A 106 13.66 -19.84 -1.23
CA GLY A 106 14.87 -20.62 -1.47
C GLY A 106 15.69 -19.84 -2.48
N ARG A 107 16.99 -19.75 -2.27
CA ARG A 107 17.89 -19.17 -3.27
C ARG A 107 17.76 -20.03 -4.52
N GLY A 108 16.69 -19.77 -5.31
CA GLY A 108 16.63 -20.30 -6.65
C GLY A 108 17.95 -19.95 -7.33
N ASN A 109 18.25 -20.53 -8.45
CA ASN A 109 19.50 -20.35 -9.24
C ASN A 109 19.88 -18.86 -9.53
N TRP A 110 19.57 -17.95 -8.61
CA TRP A 110 19.98 -16.56 -8.74
C TRP A 110 21.50 -16.49 -8.51
N GLN A 111 22.22 -16.33 -9.60
CA GLN A 111 23.64 -16.01 -9.57
C GLN A 111 23.78 -14.50 -9.61
N ASN A 112 24.55 -13.96 -8.68
CA ASN A 112 24.83 -12.53 -8.69
C ASN A 112 25.58 -12.15 -9.98
N PRO A 113 24.98 -11.41 -10.92
CA PRO A 113 25.63 -11.07 -12.19
C PRO A 113 26.85 -10.15 -12.01
N PHE A 114 27.07 -9.60 -10.82
CA PHE A 114 28.17 -8.73 -10.47
C PHE A 114 29.26 -9.45 -9.65
N ALA A 115 29.07 -10.72 -9.28
CA ALA A 115 30.12 -11.49 -8.64
C ALA A 115 31.16 -11.89 -9.70
N LYS A 116 32.32 -11.28 -9.64
CA LYS A 116 33.53 -11.63 -10.41
C LYS A 116 34.46 -12.46 -9.56
#